data_9f88ab063e6cf808e5ceec16a801cd86
#
_entry.id   9f88ab063e6cf808e5ceec16a801cd86
#
_cell.length_a   1.000
_cell.length_b   1.000
_cell.length_c   1.000
_cell.angle_alpha   90.00
_cell.angle_beta   90.00
_cell.angle_gamma   90.00
#
_symmetry.space_group_name_H-M   'P 1'
#
loop_
_entity.id
_entity.type
_entity.pdbx_description
1 polymer ?
#
loop_
_entity_poly.entity_id
_entity_poly.type
_entity_poly.pdbx_seq_one_letter_code
_entity_poly.pdbx_strand_id
1 'polypeptide(L)'
;QDRIRPQRGGAVALTLRSAETALGSDITLRQARIEARYVLPAGEGARLLSRLELGWTSTGNFSRAPPELRFFAGGQNSVRGYDWQGLGPIGADGRPFGGPRVITASIEYERRFRESLSWATFVDAGNVFFGRDFEPQIGVGAGLRWSSPIGPIRLDLARGLDRELGGWRIYVSAGPDL
;
A
#
# COMPACT_ATOMS: atom_id res chain seq x y z
N GLN A 1 -20.44 -7.96 -18.40
CA GLN A 1 -19.59 -6.82 -17.98
C GLN A 1 -19.14 -7.13 -16.57
N ASP A 2 -17.88 -7.54 -16.41
CA ASP A 2 -17.30 -7.95 -15.14
C ASP A 2 -17.10 -6.74 -14.22
N ARG A 3 -18.08 -6.45 -13.37
CA ARG A 3 -17.94 -5.46 -12.28
C ARG A 3 -16.87 -5.85 -11.26
N ILE A 4 -16.46 -7.11 -11.27
CA ILE A 4 -15.50 -7.69 -10.29
C ILE A 4 -14.05 -7.53 -10.75
N ARG A 5 -13.80 -7.36 -12.07
CA ARG A 5 -12.45 -7.24 -12.64
C ARG A 5 -12.42 -6.14 -13.71
N PRO A 6 -12.32 -4.87 -13.32
CA PRO A 6 -12.28 -3.77 -14.27
C PRO A 6 -11.08 -3.90 -15.21
N GLN A 7 -11.29 -3.68 -16.51
CA GLN A 7 -10.21 -3.66 -17.51
C GLN A 7 -9.62 -2.25 -17.66
N ARG A 8 -10.36 -1.24 -17.28
CA ARG A 8 -9.95 0.17 -17.29
C ARG A 8 -10.75 0.94 -16.26
N GLY A 9 -10.08 1.81 -15.55
CA GLY A 9 -10.72 2.69 -14.56
C GLY A 9 -9.71 3.25 -13.59
N GLY A 10 -10.15 4.17 -12.78
CA GLY A 10 -9.34 4.75 -11.73
C GLY A 10 -10.20 5.28 -10.61
N ALA A 11 -9.61 5.35 -9.43
CA ALA A 11 -10.18 5.96 -8.25
C ALA A 11 -9.12 6.80 -7.56
N VAL A 12 -9.51 7.97 -7.09
CA VAL A 12 -8.68 8.84 -6.25
C VAL A 12 -9.48 9.21 -5.02
N ALA A 13 -8.91 9.00 -3.86
CA ALA A 13 -9.47 9.42 -2.59
C ALA A 13 -8.56 10.46 -1.94
N LEU A 14 -9.13 11.55 -1.48
CA LEU A 14 -8.46 12.56 -0.67
C LEU A 14 -9.11 12.55 0.72
N THR A 15 -8.31 12.29 1.74
CA THR A 15 -8.72 12.37 3.13
C THR A 15 -8.02 13.53 3.81
N LEU A 16 -8.79 14.45 4.36
CA LEU A 16 -8.30 15.56 5.17
C LEU A 16 -8.81 15.37 6.60
N ARG A 17 -7.92 15.47 7.59
CA ARG A 17 -8.24 15.41 9.01
C ARG A 17 -7.65 16.61 9.72
N SER A 18 -8.40 17.20 10.63
CA SER A 18 -7.93 18.26 11.51
C SER A 18 -8.43 18.00 12.93
N ALA A 19 -7.56 18.19 13.90
CA ALA A 19 -7.87 18.20 15.31
C ALA A 19 -7.22 19.44 15.94
N GLU A 20 -7.97 20.14 16.75
CA GLU A 20 -7.53 21.38 17.40
C GLU A 20 -7.79 21.28 18.91
N THR A 21 -6.81 21.68 19.71
CA THR A 21 -6.95 21.71 21.18
C THR A 21 -8.06 22.67 21.63
N ALA A 22 -8.30 23.74 20.89
CA ALA A 22 -9.39 24.66 21.13
C ALA A 22 -10.80 24.03 20.96
N LEU A 23 -10.89 22.90 20.27
CA LEU A 23 -12.13 22.13 20.07
C LEU A 23 -12.21 20.89 20.97
N GLY A 24 -11.41 20.83 22.03
CA GLY A 24 -11.41 19.72 23.00
C GLY A 24 -10.55 18.51 22.62
N SER A 25 -9.69 18.62 21.65
CA SER A 25 -8.69 17.58 21.33
C SER A 25 -7.45 17.73 22.22
N ASP A 26 -6.80 16.61 22.56
CA ASP A 26 -5.53 16.63 23.32
C ASP A 26 -4.33 17.07 22.50
N ILE A 27 -4.47 17.15 21.20
CA ILE A 27 -3.42 17.53 20.25
C ILE A 27 -3.96 18.41 19.13
N THR A 28 -3.11 19.32 18.62
CA THR A 28 -3.34 19.97 17.34
C THR A 28 -2.66 19.17 16.23
N LEU A 29 -3.45 18.72 15.25
CA LEU A 29 -3.00 17.88 14.15
C LEU A 29 -3.72 18.27 12.86
N ARG A 30 -2.97 18.34 11.76
CA ARG A 30 -3.51 18.47 10.41
C ARG A 30 -2.91 17.37 9.54
N GLN A 31 -3.77 16.60 8.87
CA GLN A 31 -3.36 15.47 8.06
C GLN A 31 -4.03 15.52 6.69
N ALA A 32 -3.25 15.23 5.66
CA ALA A 32 -3.72 14.98 4.31
C ALA A 32 -3.23 13.61 3.83
N ARG A 33 -4.12 12.84 3.20
CA ARG A 33 -3.81 11.55 2.57
C ARG A 33 -4.45 11.49 1.20
N ILE A 34 -3.67 11.11 0.20
CA ILE A 34 -4.11 10.85 -1.16
C ILE A 34 -3.87 9.37 -1.45
N GLU A 35 -4.89 8.69 -1.89
CA GLU A 35 -4.81 7.32 -2.39
C GLU A 35 -5.34 7.32 -3.82
N ALA A 36 -4.52 6.84 -4.75
CA ALA A 36 -4.88 6.71 -6.15
C ALA A 36 -4.68 5.27 -6.61
N ARG A 37 -5.62 4.78 -7.38
CA ARG A 37 -5.56 3.46 -8.04
C ARG A 37 -5.97 3.63 -9.48
N TYR A 38 -5.27 2.96 -10.38
CA TYR A 38 -5.57 3.04 -11.79
C TYR A 38 -5.34 1.70 -12.48
N VAL A 39 -6.24 1.36 -13.41
CA VAL A 39 -6.15 0.14 -14.23
C VAL A 39 -6.17 0.56 -15.68
N LEU A 40 -5.19 0.06 -16.44
CA LEU A 40 -5.04 0.28 -17.88
C LEU A 40 -5.02 -1.05 -18.61
N PRO A 41 -5.68 -1.18 -19.78
CA PRO A 41 -5.46 -2.30 -20.65
C PRO A 41 -4.01 -2.27 -21.19
N ALA A 42 -3.35 -3.43 -21.19
CA ALA A 42 -1.94 -3.58 -21.59
C ALA A 42 -1.77 -4.64 -22.68
N GLY A 43 -2.72 -4.69 -23.61
CA GLY A 43 -2.80 -5.67 -24.68
C GLY A 43 -3.95 -6.67 -24.47
N GLU A 44 -4.07 -7.65 -25.36
CA GLU A 44 -5.15 -8.63 -25.32
C GLU A 44 -5.02 -9.52 -24.06
N GLY A 45 -6.06 -9.52 -23.25
CA GLY A 45 -6.10 -10.27 -21.99
C GLY A 45 -5.14 -9.79 -20.89
N ALA A 46 -4.49 -8.64 -21.08
CA ALA A 46 -3.53 -8.08 -20.13
C ALA A 46 -3.98 -6.70 -19.62
N ARG A 47 -3.57 -6.38 -18.39
CA ARG A 47 -3.82 -5.08 -17.75
C ARG A 47 -2.66 -4.67 -16.84
N LEU A 48 -2.48 -3.38 -16.71
CA LEU A 48 -1.55 -2.77 -15.78
C LEU A 48 -2.35 -2.14 -14.64
N LEU A 49 -2.02 -2.50 -13.42
CA LEU A 49 -2.60 -1.91 -12.22
C LEU A 49 -1.55 -1.04 -11.56
N SER A 50 -1.93 0.15 -11.14
CA SER A 50 -1.07 1.05 -10.37
C SER A 50 -1.77 1.51 -9.11
N ARG A 51 -0.99 1.68 -8.04
CA ARG A 51 -1.42 2.25 -6.76
C ARG A 51 -0.42 3.30 -6.32
N LEU A 52 -0.90 4.36 -5.71
CA LEU A 52 -0.10 5.41 -5.10
C LEU A 52 -0.77 5.83 -3.80
N GLU A 53 0.02 5.94 -2.76
CA GLU A 53 -0.37 6.57 -1.51
C GLU A 53 0.62 7.66 -1.16
N LEU A 54 0.11 8.84 -0.85
CA LEU A 54 0.85 9.97 -0.34
C LEU A 54 0.18 10.45 0.93
N GLY A 55 0.95 10.59 2.01
CA GLY A 55 0.43 11.06 3.28
C GLY A 55 1.36 12.07 3.94
N TRP A 56 0.75 13.05 4.57
CA TRP A 56 1.45 14.08 5.32
C TRP A 56 0.66 14.48 6.56
N THR A 57 1.36 14.59 7.70
CA THR A 57 0.84 15.03 8.98
C THR A 57 1.69 16.17 9.52
N SER A 58 1.05 17.25 9.94
CA SER A 58 1.64 18.33 10.72
C SER A 58 1.06 18.34 12.12
N THR A 59 1.94 18.33 13.10
CA THR A 59 1.59 18.40 14.53
C THR A 59 2.78 18.94 15.31
N GLY A 60 2.52 19.63 16.42
CA GLY A 60 3.57 20.15 17.30
C GLY A 60 4.38 19.08 18.04
N ASN A 61 3.78 17.92 18.30
CA ASN A 61 4.44 16.79 18.95
C ASN A 61 3.89 15.47 18.41
N PHE A 62 4.60 14.89 17.44
CA PHE A 62 4.19 13.66 16.76
C PHE A 62 4.17 12.45 17.70
N SER A 63 5.02 12.38 18.72
CA SER A 63 5.03 11.24 19.65
C SER A 63 3.75 11.14 20.49
N ARG A 64 3.00 12.23 20.65
CA ARG A 64 1.69 12.23 21.30
C ARG A 64 0.53 11.89 20.36
N ALA A 65 0.79 11.84 19.05
CA ALA A 65 -0.25 11.45 18.10
C ALA A 65 -0.65 9.98 18.32
N PRO A 66 -1.94 9.67 18.44
CA PRO A 66 -2.42 8.30 18.52
C PRO A 66 -1.91 7.45 17.34
N PRO A 67 -1.61 6.15 17.54
CA PRO A 67 -1.15 5.27 16.46
C PRO A 67 -2.04 5.26 15.22
N GLU A 68 -3.36 5.40 15.40
CA GLU A 68 -4.37 5.42 14.33
C GLU A 68 -4.25 6.63 13.41
N LEU A 69 -3.56 7.69 13.85
CA LEU A 69 -3.28 8.90 13.08
C LEU A 69 -1.86 8.93 12.50
N ARG A 70 -1.08 7.88 12.73
CA ARG A 70 0.26 7.74 12.14
C ARG A 70 0.18 6.96 10.85
N PHE A 71 1.08 7.26 9.93
CA PHE A 71 1.23 6.44 8.72
C PHE A 71 2.12 5.24 9.00
N PHE A 72 1.80 4.14 8.32
CA PHE A 72 2.56 2.90 8.32
C PHE A 72 2.69 2.39 6.89
N ALA A 73 3.76 1.64 6.61
CA ALA A 73 3.96 0.97 5.33
C ALA A 73 4.49 -0.45 5.54
N GLY A 74 4.43 -1.25 4.49
CA GLY A 74 4.76 -2.68 4.50
C GLY A 74 3.51 -3.57 4.51
N GLY A 75 3.65 -4.76 3.93
CA GLY A 75 2.58 -5.75 3.79
C GLY A 75 1.83 -5.69 2.47
N GLN A 76 0.81 -6.53 2.34
CA GLN A 76 0.11 -6.84 1.10
C GLN A 76 -0.48 -5.63 0.37
N ASN A 77 -1.03 -4.67 1.09
CA ASN A 77 -1.69 -3.50 0.52
C ASN A 77 -0.78 -2.27 0.40
N SER A 78 0.52 -2.43 0.69
CA SER A 78 1.51 -1.36 0.67
C SER A 78 2.75 -1.82 -0.10
N VAL A 79 3.84 -2.18 0.57
CA VAL A 79 5.07 -2.70 -0.04
C VAL A 79 5.20 -4.18 0.33
N ARG A 80 4.93 -5.07 -0.62
CA ARG A 80 5.01 -6.53 -0.43
C ARG A 80 6.47 -6.99 -0.28
N GLY A 81 6.70 -8.06 0.47
CA GLY A 81 8.04 -8.54 0.82
C GLY A 81 8.56 -8.02 2.16
N TYR A 82 7.78 -7.16 2.82
CA TYR A 82 8.04 -6.64 4.17
C TYR A 82 6.88 -7.01 5.11
N ASP A 83 7.15 -6.97 6.42
CA ASP A 83 6.13 -7.20 7.44
C ASP A 83 5.00 -6.17 7.34
N TRP A 84 3.83 -6.57 7.76
CA TRP A 84 2.70 -5.65 7.89
C TRP A 84 3.06 -4.50 8.84
N GLN A 85 2.96 -3.27 8.33
CA GLN A 85 3.40 -2.06 9.02
C GLN A 85 4.87 -2.07 9.46
N GLY A 86 5.71 -2.92 8.86
CA GLY A 86 7.09 -3.13 9.28
C GLY A 86 8.10 -2.13 8.73
N LEU A 87 7.68 -1.21 7.86
CA LEU A 87 8.55 -0.19 7.29
C LEU A 87 8.42 1.15 8.02
N GLY A 88 9.53 1.85 8.12
CA GLY A 88 9.62 3.18 8.70
C GLY A 88 10.41 3.21 10.00
N PRO A 89 10.33 4.31 10.74
CA PRO A 89 11.05 4.51 11.99
C PRO A 89 10.68 3.48 13.06
N ILE A 90 11.67 3.00 13.76
CA ILE A 90 11.53 2.05 14.87
C ILE A 90 11.50 2.82 16.19
N GLY A 91 10.55 2.48 17.04
CA GLY A 91 10.42 3.03 18.39
C GLY A 91 11.45 2.47 19.36
N ALA A 92 11.51 3.05 20.54
CA ALA A 92 12.43 2.60 21.61
C ALA A 92 12.13 1.16 22.11
N ASP A 93 10.94 0.65 21.83
CA ASP A 93 10.50 -0.72 22.12
C ASP A 93 10.86 -1.72 21.01
N GLY A 94 11.59 -1.30 19.99
CA GLY A 94 11.98 -2.12 18.83
C GLY A 94 10.86 -2.39 17.84
N ARG A 95 9.70 -1.73 17.98
CA ARG A 95 8.55 -1.89 17.07
C ARG A 95 8.41 -0.71 16.10
N PRO A 96 7.78 -0.90 14.95
CA PRO A 96 7.47 0.21 14.04
C PRO A 96 6.65 1.28 14.75
N PHE A 97 7.19 2.48 14.78
CA PHE A 97 6.57 3.63 15.45
C PHE A 97 5.57 4.36 14.54
N GLY A 98 5.67 4.12 13.24
CA GLY A 98 4.99 4.91 12.22
C GLY A 98 5.63 6.28 12.01
N GLY A 99 5.09 7.09 11.11
CA GLY A 99 5.66 8.40 10.83
C GLY A 99 4.64 9.42 10.32
N PRO A 100 5.05 10.68 10.26
CA PRO A 100 4.20 11.77 9.78
C PRO A 100 4.08 11.83 8.26
N ARG A 101 4.88 11.06 7.52
CA ARG A 101 4.87 11.05 6.06
C ARG A 101 4.92 9.63 5.54
N VAL A 102 4.17 9.37 4.47
CA VAL A 102 4.19 8.11 3.75
C VAL A 102 4.20 8.38 2.25
N ILE A 103 5.00 7.62 1.54
CA ILE A 103 4.96 7.52 0.09
C ILE A 103 5.06 6.03 -0.23
N THR A 104 4.04 5.48 -0.89
CA THR A 104 4.09 4.13 -1.43
C THR A 104 3.54 4.10 -2.84
N ALA A 105 4.16 3.32 -3.70
CA ALA A 105 3.74 3.11 -5.08
C ALA A 105 3.83 1.63 -5.45
N SER A 106 2.96 1.19 -6.32
CA SER A 106 2.92 -0.18 -6.84
C SER A 106 2.56 -0.17 -8.30
N ILE A 107 3.26 -0.99 -9.08
CA ILE A 107 2.92 -1.30 -10.47
C ILE A 107 2.84 -2.80 -10.59
N GLU A 108 1.70 -3.30 -11.09
CA GLU A 108 1.44 -4.72 -11.30
C GLU A 108 0.97 -4.95 -12.74
N TYR A 109 1.68 -5.84 -13.45
CA TYR A 109 1.27 -6.34 -14.76
C TYR A 109 0.58 -7.68 -14.56
N GLU A 110 -0.66 -7.80 -15.06
CA GLU A 110 -1.46 -9.00 -14.97
C GLU A 110 -1.86 -9.45 -16.37
N ARG A 111 -1.70 -10.75 -16.66
CA ARG A 111 -2.09 -11.36 -17.93
C ARG A 111 -2.89 -12.62 -17.74
N ARG A 112 -4.04 -12.69 -18.40
CA ARG A 112 -4.90 -13.88 -18.42
C ARG A 112 -4.29 -14.94 -19.33
N PHE A 113 -4.25 -16.18 -18.87
CA PHE A 113 -3.82 -17.33 -19.65
C PHE A 113 -4.87 -18.45 -19.72
N ARG A 114 -5.92 -18.39 -18.87
CA ARG A 114 -7.13 -19.19 -18.95
C ARG A 114 -8.34 -18.32 -18.58
N GLU A 115 -9.56 -18.80 -18.86
CA GLU A 115 -10.78 -18.02 -18.60
C GLU A 115 -10.86 -17.46 -17.18
N SER A 116 -10.50 -18.27 -16.18
CA SER A 116 -10.55 -17.90 -14.77
C SER A 116 -9.20 -17.65 -14.13
N LEU A 117 -8.07 -17.82 -14.85
CA LEU A 117 -6.72 -17.73 -14.29
C LEU A 117 -5.88 -16.69 -15.00
N SER A 118 -5.17 -15.90 -14.20
CA SER A 118 -4.16 -14.95 -14.64
C SER A 118 -2.90 -15.08 -13.79
N TRP A 119 -1.76 -14.77 -14.37
CA TRP A 119 -0.54 -14.53 -13.61
C TRP A 119 -0.29 -13.02 -13.52
N ALA A 120 0.44 -12.62 -12.51
CA ALA A 120 0.84 -11.24 -12.31
C ALA A 120 2.30 -11.16 -11.89
N THR A 121 2.95 -10.06 -12.24
CA THR A 121 4.24 -9.64 -11.68
C THR A 121 4.12 -8.20 -11.20
N PHE A 122 4.88 -7.86 -10.17
CA PHE A 122 4.76 -6.53 -9.58
C PHE A 122 6.08 -6.02 -9.01
N VAL A 123 6.13 -4.70 -8.91
CA VAL A 123 7.13 -3.95 -8.16
C VAL A 123 6.41 -2.97 -7.27
N ASP A 124 6.74 -3.01 -5.99
CA ASP A 124 6.25 -2.07 -4.98
C ASP A 124 7.44 -1.27 -4.45
N ALA A 125 7.24 0.00 -4.17
CA ALA A 125 8.27 0.85 -3.57
C ALA A 125 7.62 1.81 -2.59
N GLY A 126 8.29 2.09 -1.47
CA GLY A 126 7.80 3.09 -0.54
C GLY A 126 8.40 2.97 0.85
N ASN A 127 8.07 3.95 1.67
CA ASN A 127 8.46 3.99 3.07
C ASN A 127 7.62 5.00 3.83
N VAL A 128 7.76 4.94 5.16
CA VAL A 128 7.30 5.95 6.11
C VAL A 128 8.51 6.64 6.71
N PHE A 129 8.47 7.97 6.85
CA PHE A 129 9.65 8.73 7.22
C PHE A 129 9.33 10.02 7.98
N PHE A 130 10.36 10.53 8.66
CA PHE A 130 10.41 11.87 9.23
C PHE A 130 11.23 12.81 8.33
N GLY A 131 11.02 14.11 8.48
CA GLY A 131 11.83 15.09 7.75
C GLY A 131 11.66 15.03 6.23
N ARG A 132 12.78 15.06 5.50
CA ARG A 132 12.83 15.06 4.03
C ARG A 132 13.57 13.83 3.47
N ASP A 133 14.14 13.01 4.32
CA ASP A 133 15.00 11.88 3.93
C ASP A 133 14.11 10.68 3.61
N PHE A 134 13.74 10.58 2.34
CA PHE A 134 12.95 9.49 1.83
C PHE A 134 13.85 8.40 1.24
N GLU A 135 13.90 7.27 1.88
CA GLU A 135 14.62 6.07 1.45
C GLU A 135 13.62 4.96 1.11
N PRO A 136 13.24 4.79 -0.17
CA PRO A 136 12.24 3.81 -0.56
C PRO A 136 12.74 2.39 -0.37
N GLN A 137 11.96 1.56 0.28
CA GLN A 137 12.12 0.12 0.33
C GLN A 137 11.41 -0.51 -0.87
N ILE A 138 12.07 -1.48 -1.53
CA ILE A 138 11.57 -2.06 -2.77
C ILE A 138 11.20 -3.52 -2.53
N GLY A 139 10.01 -3.89 -2.98
CA GLY A 139 9.52 -5.25 -3.03
C GLY A 139 9.17 -5.67 -4.45
N VAL A 140 9.52 -6.89 -4.82
CA VAL A 140 9.21 -7.47 -6.12
C VAL A 140 8.54 -8.81 -5.94
N GLY A 141 7.74 -9.23 -6.92
CA GLY A 141 7.11 -10.53 -6.80
C GLY A 141 6.29 -10.93 -8.01
N ALA A 142 5.72 -12.12 -7.87
CA ALA A 142 4.80 -12.68 -8.84
C ALA A 142 3.66 -13.41 -8.13
N GLY A 143 2.55 -13.62 -8.82
CA GLY A 143 1.42 -14.28 -8.23
C GLY A 143 0.43 -14.81 -9.26
N LEU A 144 -0.58 -15.50 -8.71
CA LEU A 144 -1.71 -16.04 -9.44
C LEU A 144 -2.99 -15.32 -9.02
N ARG A 145 -3.88 -15.15 -9.97
CA ARG A 145 -5.19 -14.54 -9.82
C ARG A 145 -6.23 -15.52 -10.31
N TRP A 146 -7.12 -15.91 -9.44
CA TRP A 146 -8.21 -16.82 -9.78
C TRP A 146 -9.56 -16.12 -9.62
N SER A 147 -10.29 -15.99 -10.73
CA SER A 147 -11.68 -15.52 -10.73
C SER A 147 -12.58 -16.69 -10.33
N SER A 148 -12.75 -16.88 -9.02
CA SER A 148 -13.59 -17.96 -8.50
C SER A 148 -15.09 -17.57 -8.52
N PRO A 149 -16.02 -18.56 -8.44
CA PRO A 149 -17.45 -18.27 -8.37
C PRO A 149 -17.87 -17.44 -7.16
N ILE A 150 -17.07 -17.43 -6.10
CA ILE A 150 -17.31 -16.68 -4.85
C ILE A 150 -16.55 -15.35 -4.77
N GLY A 151 -15.77 -15.03 -5.81
CA GLY A 151 -15.00 -13.80 -5.90
C GLY A 151 -13.54 -14.02 -6.31
N PRO A 152 -12.79 -12.95 -6.61
CA PRO A 152 -11.40 -13.05 -7.02
C PRO A 152 -10.50 -13.45 -5.82
N ILE A 153 -9.63 -14.43 -6.06
CA ILE A 153 -8.62 -14.90 -5.11
C ILE A 153 -7.24 -14.60 -5.69
N ARG A 154 -6.34 -14.11 -4.85
CA ARG A 154 -4.96 -13.77 -5.19
C ARG A 154 -4.01 -14.54 -4.31
N LEU A 155 -2.96 -15.08 -4.92
CA LEU A 155 -1.83 -15.70 -4.25
C LEU A 155 -0.56 -15.04 -4.76
N ASP A 156 0.17 -14.34 -3.89
CA ASP A 156 1.39 -13.64 -4.22
C ASP A 156 2.58 -14.21 -3.47
N LEU A 157 3.70 -14.38 -4.17
CA LEU A 157 5.02 -14.58 -3.60
C LEU A 157 5.84 -13.31 -3.84
N ALA A 158 6.28 -12.66 -2.78
CA ALA A 158 7.03 -11.42 -2.82
C ALA A 158 8.36 -11.51 -2.08
N ARG A 159 9.33 -10.70 -2.53
CA ARG A 159 10.61 -10.52 -1.86
C ARG A 159 10.89 -9.04 -1.66
N GLY A 160 11.15 -8.64 -0.42
CA GLY A 160 11.75 -7.36 -0.09
C GLY A 160 13.24 -7.39 -0.40
N LEU A 161 13.74 -6.35 -1.08
CA LEU A 161 15.12 -6.31 -1.57
C LEU A 161 16.10 -5.79 -0.52
N ASP A 162 15.62 -5.16 0.54
CA ASP A 162 16.46 -4.78 1.67
C ASP A 162 17.00 -6.03 2.38
N ARG A 163 18.25 -5.95 2.88
CA ARG A 163 18.94 -7.11 3.49
C ARG A 163 18.49 -7.39 4.91
N GLU A 164 18.08 -6.37 5.65
CA GLU A 164 17.74 -6.48 7.07
C GLU A 164 16.23 -6.63 7.28
N LEU A 165 15.44 -5.82 6.57
CA LEU A 165 13.98 -5.75 6.72
C LEU A 165 13.23 -6.59 5.71
N GLY A 166 13.85 -6.87 4.55
CA GLY A 166 13.25 -7.61 3.45
C GLY A 166 13.30 -9.13 3.63
N GLY A 167 12.40 -9.84 2.99
CA GLY A 167 12.35 -11.29 3.01
C GLY A 167 11.36 -11.87 2.02
N TRP A 168 11.32 -13.20 1.90
CA TRP A 168 10.30 -13.90 1.16
C TRP A 168 9.01 -13.96 1.97
N ARG A 169 7.89 -13.59 1.34
CA ARG A 169 6.56 -13.62 1.96
C ARG A 169 5.52 -14.10 0.97
N ILE A 170 4.57 -14.86 1.49
CA ILE A 170 3.41 -15.34 0.75
C ILE A 170 2.18 -14.59 1.26
N TYR A 171 1.39 -14.08 0.33
CA TYR A 171 0.14 -13.41 0.62
C TYR A 171 -1.02 -14.11 -0.07
N VAL A 172 -2.11 -14.28 0.66
CA VAL A 172 -3.38 -14.78 0.13
C VAL A 172 -4.44 -13.74 0.42
N SER A 173 -5.19 -13.35 -0.59
CA SER A 173 -6.34 -12.47 -0.41
C SER A 173 -7.52 -12.85 -1.27
N ALA A 174 -8.69 -12.50 -0.79
CA ALA A 174 -9.95 -12.60 -1.52
C ALA A 174 -10.62 -11.21 -1.50
N GLY A 175 -11.10 -10.76 -2.65
CA GLY A 175 -11.78 -9.47 -2.78
C GLY A 175 -11.50 -8.76 -4.10
N PRO A 176 -12.25 -7.69 -4.38
CA PRO A 176 -12.11 -6.90 -5.61
C PRO A 176 -10.77 -6.17 -5.67
N ASP A 177 -10.38 -5.77 -6.89
CA ASP A 177 -9.11 -5.09 -7.17
C ASP A 177 -9.13 -3.58 -6.84
N LEU A 178 -10.31 -2.98 -6.71
CA LEU A 178 -10.54 -1.55 -6.51
C LEU A 178 -11.42 -1.28 -5.29
#